data_d8800b1daaf73da905024230a40978a5
#
_entry.id   d8800b1daaf73da905024230a40978a5
#
_cell.length_a   1.000
_cell.length_b   1.000
_cell.length_c   1.000
_cell.angle_alpha   90.00
_cell.angle_beta   90.00
_cell.angle_gamma   90.00
#
_symmetry.space_group_name_H-M   'P 1'
#
loop_
_entity.id
_entity.type
_entity.pdbx_description
1 polymer ?
#
loop_
_entity_poly.entity_id
_entity_poly.type
_entity_poly.pdbx_seq_one_letter_code
_entity_poly.pdbx_strand_id
1 'polypeptide(L)'
;MSDATRALLWAIILVGGLSFVVALRKADRLATTHARDLLHVGAGSWVFGLPFWHSAAVPIAVTVIATILLALVPILAPRLSFLAAIERSVTGADERWSGLVFYSLSFAVMTFLAFRAPFPAAAALLALALGDGIGGLVGRRFGRHFFAAPWGKRKSVEGSASVAIAAAVGGWLGSLIFATGATAPVLIGIGVVASVAEALSPRTSDNVVVPAAVYLYANALMGPAG
;
A
#
# COMPACT_ATOMS: atom_id res chain seq x y z
N MET A 1 24.26 -11.49 -2.02
CA MET A 1 23.73 -10.69 -3.15
C MET A 1 23.93 -9.23 -2.81
N SER A 2 24.44 -8.41 -3.74
CA SER A 2 24.64 -6.97 -3.50
C SER A 2 23.32 -6.20 -3.46
N ASP A 3 23.31 -4.99 -2.86
CA ASP A 3 22.12 -4.14 -2.86
C ASP A 3 21.75 -3.67 -4.27
N ALA A 4 22.74 -3.50 -5.16
CA ALA A 4 22.48 -3.20 -6.57
C ALA A 4 21.71 -4.34 -7.27
N THR A 5 22.08 -5.59 -7.02
CA THR A 5 21.36 -6.74 -7.56
C THR A 5 19.92 -6.82 -7.00
N ARG A 6 19.73 -6.54 -5.72
CA ARG A 6 18.38 -6.49 -5.10
C ARG A 6 17.54 -5.36 -5.72
N ALA A 7 18.12 -4.17 -5.89
CA ALA A 7 17.44 -3.06 -6.53
C ALA A 7 17.00 -3.39 -7.96
N LEU A 8 17.86 -4.05 -8.74
CA LEU A 8 17.52 -4.49 -10.09
C LEU A 8 16.38 -5.52 -10.07
N LEU A 9 16.44 -6.51 -9.18
CA LEU A 9 15.36 -7.50 -9.04
C LEU A 9 14.02 -6.83 -8.69
N TRP A 10 14.02 -5.89 -7.74
CA TRP A 10 12.82 -5.17 -7.38
C TRP A 10 12.30 -4.28 -8.52
N ALA A 11 13.19 -3.62 -9.27
CA ALA A 11 12.80 -2.88 -10.46
C ALA A 11 12.14 -3.80 -11.50
N ILE A 12 12.67 -4.99 -11.73
CA ILE A 12 12.08 -6.00 -12.63
C ILE A 12 10.71 -6.44 -12.12
N ILE A 13 10.56 -6.70 -10.81
CA ILE A 13 9.27 -7.10 -10.20
C ILE A 13 8.24 -5.99 -10.37
N LEU A 14 8.59 -4.74 -10.05
CA LEU A 14 7.68 -3.60 -10.14
C LEU A 14 7.25 -3.32 -11.60
N VAL A 15 8.22 -3.24 -12.52
CA VAL A 15 7.95 -3.00 -13.94
C VAL A 15 7.22 -4.18 -14.56
N GLY A 16 7.61 -5.41 -14.23
CA GLY A 16 6.96 -6.64 -14.69
C GLY A 16 5.52 -6.74 -14.21
N GLY A 17 5.28 -6.48 -12.91
CA GLY A 17 3.95 -6.48 -12.32
C GLY A 17 3.03 -5.42 -12.96
N LEU A 18 3.53 -4.20 -13.13
CA LEU A 18 2.78 -3.13 -13.81
C LEU A 18 2.48 -3.51 -15.27
N SER A 19 3.48 -4.01 -15.99
CA SER A 19 3.33 -4.44 -17.40
C SER A 19 2.32 -5.57 -17.54
N PHE A 20 2.35 -6.53 -16.62
CA PHE A 20 1.40 -7.64 -16.57
C PHE A 20 -0.04 -7.15 -16.37
N VAL A 21 -0.26 -6.25 -15.40
CA VAL A 21 -1.57 -5.64 -15.15
C VAL A 21 -2.07 -4.86 -16.38
N VAL A 22 -1.20 -4.06 -17.00
CA VAL A 22 -1.54 -3.33 -18.26
C VAL A 22 -1.90 -4.30 -19.38
N ALA A 23 -1.18 -5.42 -19.54
CA ALA A 23 -1.48 -6.43 -20.53
C ALA A 23 -2.85 -7.10 -20.30
N LEU A 24 -3.17 -7.46 -19.04
CA LEU A 24 -4.49 -8.00 -18.68
C LEU A 24 -5.63 -7.00 -18.94
N ARG A 25 -5.39 -5.72 -18.68
CA ARG A 25 -6.33 -4.64 -18.99
C ARG A 25 -6.57 -4.49 -20.48
N LYS A 26 -5.51 -4.49 -21.28
CA LYS A 26 -5.61 -4.41 -22.77
C LYS A 26 -6.32 -5.62 -23.36
N ALA A 27 -6.24 -6.77 -22.71
CA ALA A 27 -6.92 -8.01 -23.13
C ALA A 27 -8.36 -8.12 -22.58
N ASP A 28 -8.92 -7.08 -21.95
CA ASP A 28 -10.25 -7.04 -21.29
C ASP A 28 -10.47 -8.15 -20.25
N ARG A 29 -9.36 -8.69 -19.69
CA ARG A 29 -9.41 -9.75 -18.69
C ARG A 29 -9.44 -9.25 -17.26
N LEU A 30 -9.29 -7.94 -17.03
CA LEU A 30 -9.21 -7.35 -15.70
C LEU A 30 -9.94 -6.00 -15.66
N ALA A 31 -10.88 -5.80 -14.74
CA ALA A 31 -11.50 -4.50 -14.52
C ALA A 31 -10.49 -3.51 -13.90
N THR A 32 -10.64 -2.21 -14.15
CA THR A 32 -9.72 -1.16 -13.65
C THR A 32 -9.58 -1.18 -12.12
N THR A 33 -10.70 -1.37 -11.41
CA THR A 33 -10.71 -1.48 -9.94
C THR A 33 -9.90 -2.68 -9.43
N HIS A 34 -10.04 -3.84 -10.07
CA HIS A 34 -9.26 -5.03 -9.71
C HIS A 34 -7.78 -4.90 -10.09
N ALA A 35 -7.48 -4.17 -11.18
CA ALA A 35 -6.10 -3.86 -11.55
C ALA A 35 -5.38 -3.09 -10.43
N ARG A 36 -6.06 -2.10 -9.87
CA ARG A 36 -5.56 -1.31 -8.74
C ARG A 36 -5.40 -2.16 -7.48
N ASP A 37 -6.41 -2.93 -7.11
CA ASP A 37 -6.36 -3.83 -5.95
C ASP A 37 -5.16 -4.79 -6.05
N LEU A 38 -4.93 -5.35 -7.24
CA LEU A 38 -3.80 -6.26 -7.49
C LEU A 38 -2.45 -5.55 -7.35
N LEU A 39 -2.33 -4.33 -7.87
CA LEU A 39 -1.10 -3.54 -7.71
C LEU A 39 -0.85 -3.16 -6.25
N HIS A 40 -1.89 -2.81 -5.48
CA HIS A 40 -1.79 -2.51 -4.06
C HIS A 40 -1.28 -3.71 -3.26
N VAL A 41 -1.96 -4.85 -3.39
CA VAL A 41 -1.55 -6.08 -2.71
C VAL A 41 -0.16 -6.53 -3.15
N GLY A 42 0.11 -6.49 -4.46
CA GLY A 42 1.41 -6.88 -5.02
C GLY A 42 2.57 -6.03 -4.50
N ALA A 43 2.37 -4.71 -4.35
CA ALA A 43 3.38 -3.82 -3.80
C ALA A 43 3.72 -4.15 -2.33
N GLY A 44 2.79 -4.72 -1.57
CA GLY A 44 3.06 -5.20 -0.20
C GLY A 44 4.19 -6.22 -0.12
N SER A 45 4.50 -6.92 -1.22
CA SER A 45 5.64 -7.83 -1.29
C SER A 45 6.99 -7.14 -1.00
N TRP A 46 7.10 -5.82 -1.20
CA TRP A 46 8.26 -5.02 -0.85
C TRP A 46 8.74 -5.23 0.59
N VAL A 47 7.81 -5.40 1.53
CA VAL A 47 8.12 -5.57 2.95
C VAL A 47 8.97 -6.83 3.20
N PHE A 48 8.76 -7.90 2.44
CA PHE A 48 9.56 -9.13 2.55
C PHE A 48 11.01 -8.93 2.14
N GLY A 49 11.31 -7.91 1.36
CA GLY A 49 12.67 -7.54 0.95
C GLY A 49 13.42 -6.72 2.00
N LEU A 50 12.71 -6.01 2.91
CA LEU A 50 13.34 -5.05 3.82
C LEU A 50 14.47 -5.63 4.70
N PRO A 51 14.36 -6.85 5.28
CA PRO A 51 15.42 -7.40 6.13
C PRO A 51 16.73 -7.71 5.39
N PHE A 52 16.69 -7.77 4.07
CA PHE A 52 17.86 -8.23 3.28
C PHE A 52 18.73 -7.08 2.77
N TRP A 53 18.35 -5.82 2.96
CA TRP A 53 19.15 -4.69 2.54
C TRP A 53 20.32 -4.45 3.49
N HIS A 54 21.53 -4.28 2.93
CA HIS A 54 22.71 -3.95 3.71
C HIS A 54 22.86 -2.45 3.97
N SER A 55 22.26 -1.62 3.12
CA SER A 55 22.28 -0.16 3.20
C SER A 55 20.86 0.40 3.12
N ALA A 56 20.54 1.35 3.98
CA ALA A 56 19.27 2.08 3.93
C ALA A 56 19.13 2.94 2.66
N ALA A 57 20.25 3.45 2.15
CA ALA A 57 20.23 4.40 1.03
C ALA A 57 19.61 3.80 -0.25
N VAL A 58 19.90 2.52 -0.53
CA VAL A 58 19.46 1.90 -1.80
C VAL A 58 17.94 1.68 -1.83
N PRO A 59 17.27 1.01 -0.86
CA PRO A 59 15.82 0.84 -0.90
C PRO A 59 15.06 2.16 -0.77
N ILE A 60 15.59 3.14 -0.03
CA ILE A 60 15.01 4.49 0.02
C ILE A 60 15.08 5.13 -1.37
N ALA A 61 16.24 5.09 -2.03
CA ALA A 61 16.39 5.63 -3.38
C ALA A 61 15.42 4.95 -4.37
N VAL A 62 15.26 3.62 -4.32
CA VAL A 62 14.34 2.87 -5.19
C VAL A 62 12.90 3.37 -5.00
N THR A 63 12.42 3.49 -3.77
CA THR A 63 11.05 3.93 -3.50
C THR A 63 10.83 5.41 -3.80
N VAL A 64 11.81 6.27 -3.54
CA VAL A 64 11.75 7.70 -3.90
C VAL A 64 11.74 7.89 -5.41
N ILE A 65 12.60 7.19 -6.15
CA ILE A 65 12.64 7.24 -7.62
C ILE A 65 11.30 6.74 -8.19
N ALA A 66 10.77 5.64 -7.68
CA ALA A 66 9.45 5.14 -8.10
C ALA A 66 8.35 6.18 -7.88
N THR A 67 8.36 6.86 -6.74
CA THR A 67 7.39 7.93 -6.42
C THR A 67 7.53 9.11 -7.40
N ILE A 68 8.75 9.55 -7.68
CA ILE A 68 9.01 10.63 -8.65
C ILE A 68 8.54 10.23 -10.06
N LEU A 69 8.87 9.02 -10.51
CA LEU A 69 8.44 8.52 -11.81
C LEU A 69 6.91 8.47 -11.91
N LEU A 70 6.22 7.97 -10.88
CA LEU A 70 4.76 7.98 -10.84
C LEU A 70 4.18 9.39 -10.84
N ALA A 71 4.78 10.33 -10.12
CA ALA A 71 4.33 11.73 -10.11
C ALA A 71 4.51 12.42 -11.47
N LEU A 72 5.50 12.00 -12.27
CA LEU A 72 5.75 12.53 -13.62
C LEU A 72 4.82 11.95 -14.69
N VAL A 73 4.17 10.80 -14.45
CA VAL A 73 3.30 10.15 -15.46
C VAL A 73 2.25 11.11 -16.02
N PRO A 74 1.40 11.79 -15.23
CA PRO A 74 0.35 12.66 -15.79
C PRO A 74 0.94 13.88 -16.51
N ILE A 75 2.15 14.29 -16.19
CA ILE A 75 2.85 15.42 -16.86
C ILE A 75 3.37 15.00 -18.22
N LEU A 76 3.86 13.76 -18.33
CA LEU A 76 4.49 13.23 -19.54
C LEU A 76 3.51 12.45 -20.45
N ALA A 77 2.41 11.93 -19.91
CA ALA A 77 1.41 11.16 -20.63
C ALA A 77 0.86 11.86 -21.89
N PRO A 78 0.62 13.19 -21.91
CA PRO A 78 0.20 13.87 -23.13
C PRO A 78 1.23 13.82 -24.27
N ARG A 79 2.51 13.58 -23.95
CA ARG A 79 3.62 13.52 -24.91
C ARG A 79 4.06 12.10 -25.26
N LEU A 80 3.75 11.13 -24.40
CA LEU A 80 4.24 9.75 -24.48
C LEU A 80 3.06 8.77 -24.44
N SER A 81 2.68 8.24 -25.59
CA SER A 81 1.49 7.39 -25.73
C SER A 81 1.48 6.15 -24.83
N PHE A 82 2.65 5.58 -24.50
CA PHE A 82 2.75 4.44 -23.60
C PHE A 82 2.41 4.84 -22.15
N LEU A 83 2.81 6.04 -21.67
CA LEU A 83 2.44 6.55 -20.35
C LEU A 83 0.95 6.87 -20.27
N ALA A 84 0.37 7.43 -21.33
CA ALA A 84 -1.07 7.61 -21.43
C ALA A 84 -1.84 6.27 -21.39
N ALA A 85 -1.27 5.20 -21.95
CA ALA A 85 -1.86 3.85 -21.85
C ALA A 85 -1.78 3.30 -20.42
N ILE A 86 -0.66 3.50 -19.71
CA ILE A 86 -0.50 3.11 -18.31
C ILE A 86 -1.52 3.87 -17.45
N GLU A 87 -1.59 5.20 -17.58
CA GLU A 87 -2.51 6.03 -16.82
C GLU A 87 -3.96 5.53 -16.99
N ARG A 88 -4.43 5.38 -18.22
CA ARG A 88 -5.78 4.86 -18.52
C ARG A 88 -6.03 3.44 -18.01
N SER A 89 -4.99 2.63 -17.86
CA SER A 89 -5.14 1.24 -17.41
C SER A 89 -5.40 1.12 -15.91
N VAL A 90 -4.98 2.10 -15.11
CA VAL A 90 -5.05 2.06 -13.63
C VAL A 90 -5.90 3.18 -13.03
N THR A 91 -6.34 4.17 -13.83
CA THR A 91 -7.29 5.20 -13.42
C THR A 91 -8.67 4.93 -14.02
N GLY A 92 -9.68 4.82 -13.16
CA GLY A 92 -11.11 4.77 -13.53
C GLY A 92 -11.76 6.14 -13.47
N ALA A 93 -13.06 6.21 -13.79
CA ALA A 93 -13.83 7.47 -13.78
C ALA A 93 -13.84 8.15 -12.39
N ASP A 94 -13.80 7.36 -11.31
CA ASP A 94 -13.83 7.83 -9.92
C ASP A 94 -12.46 7.81 -9.23
N GLU A 95 -11.42 7.35 -9.89
CA GLU A 95 -10.10 7.13 -9.32
C GLU A 95 -9.08 8.12 -9.86
N ARG A 96 -8.38 8.80 -8.95
CA ARG A 96 -7.36 9.78 -9.30
C ARG A 96 -5.98 9.15 -9.29
N TRP A 97 -5.16 9.49 -10.28
CA TRP A 97 -3.74 9.13 -10.32
C TRP A 97 -2.97 9.53 -9.05
N SER A 98 -3.37 10.64 -8.41
CA SER A 98 -2.79 11.09 -7.14
C SER A 98 -2.83 10.03 -6.04
N GLY A 99 -3.81 9.12 -6.04
CA GLY A 99 -3.85 8.00 -5.10
C GLY A 99 -2.64 7.08 -5.21
N LEU A 100 -2.18 6.77 -6.43
CA LEU A 100 -0.98 5.97 -6.65
C LEU A 100 0.29 6.69 -6.23
N VAL A 101 0.35 8.01 -6.45
CA VAL A 101 1.49 8.84 -5.99
C VAL A 101 1.55 8.85 -4.46
N PHE A 102 0.42 9.06 -3.77
CA PHE A 102 0.35 9.02 -2.31
C PHE A 102 0.68 7.63 -1.75
N TYR A 103 0.22 6.58 -2.43
CA TYR A 103 0.56 5.20 -2.09
C TYR A 103 2.08 4.97 -2.15
N SER A 104 2.71 5.33 -3.27
CA SER A 104 4.15 5.20 -3.45
C SER A 104 4.95 6.08 -2.49
N LEU A 105 4.47 7.30 -2.21
CA LEU A 105 5.06 8.19 -1.21
C LEU A 105 5.07 7.53 0.18
N SER A 106 3.97 6.87 0.55
CA SER A 106 3.90 6.13 1.82
C SER A 106 4.91 4.99 1.87
N PHE A 107 5.13 4.29 0.74
CA PHE A 107 6.21 3.30 0.66
C PHE A 107 7.59 3.92 0.85
N ALA A 108 7.86 5.09 0.27
CA ALA A 108 9.14 5.77 0.44
C ALA A 108 9.36 6.20 1.91
N VAL A 109 8.36 6.83 2.53
CA VAL A 109 8.44 7.27 3.93
C VAL A 109 8.58 6.08 4.88
N MET A 110 7.75 5.04 4.73
CA MET A 110 7.81 3.88 5.62
C MET A 110 9.08 3.05 5.38
N THR A 111 9.62 2.99 4.16
CA THR A 111 10.92 2.37 3.91
C THR A 111 12.04 3.11 4.65
N PHE A 112 12.02 4.45 4.65
CA PHE A 112 12.96 5.24 5.46
C PHE A 112 12.82 4.94 6.97
N LEU A 113 11.59 4.89 7.48
CA LEU A 113 11.30 4.63 8.89
C LEU A 113 11.62 3.18 9.30
N ALA A 114 11.58 2.23 8.36
CA ALA A 114 11.87 0.82 8.63
C ALA A 114 13.30 0.57 9.12
N PHE A 115 14.24 1.43 8.80
CA PHE A 115 15.61 1.35 9.30
C PHE A 115 15.77 1.85 10.74
N ARG A 116 14.74 2.42 11.34
CA ARG A 116 14.70 2.86 12.74
C ARG A 116 13.72 2.05 13.57
N ALA A 117 12.54 1.78 13.02
CA ALA A 117 11.47 1.02 13.64
C ALA A 117 10.89 0.01 12.62
N PRO A 118 11.58 -1.15 12.42
CA PRO A 118 11.26 -2.08 11.32
C PRO A 118 9.83 -2.62 11.39
N PHE A 119 9.41 -3.12 12.54
CA PHE A 119 8.07 -3.69 12.71
C PHE A 119 6.95 -2.65 12.51
N PRO A 120 6.96 -1.47 13.16
CA PRO A 120 5.96 -0.45 12.91
C PRO A 120 5.81 -0.05 11.44
N ALA A 121 6.93 0.11 10.74
CA ALA A 121 6.92 0.46 9.32
C ALA A 121 6.40 -0.69 8.43
N ALA A 122 6.80 -1.94 8.71
CA ALA A 122 6.30 -3.11 8.02
C ALA A 122 4.80 -3.31 8.23
N ALA A 123 4.34 -3.19 9.47
CA ALA A 123 2.91 -3.28 9.81
C ALA A 123 2.10 -2.21 9.09
N ALA A 124 2.61 -0.97 9.03
CA ALA A 124 1.97 0.13 8.31
C ALA A 124 1.85 -0.12 6.80
N LEU A 125 2.92 -0.59 6.16
CA LEU A 125 2.93 -0.92 4.72
C LEU A 125 2.02 -2.10 4.40
N LEU A 126 2.05 -3.16 5.20
CA LEU A 126 1.20 -4.33 4.99
C LEU A 126 -0.27 -4.02 5.31
N ALA A 127 -0.56 -3.19 6.32
CA ALA A 127 -1.91 -2.72 6.59
C ALA A 127 -2.45 -1.89 5.42
N LEU A 128 -1.65 -1.01 4.83
CA LEU A 128 -2.03 -0.27 3.63
C LEU A 128 -2.26 -1.21 2.43
N ALA A 129 -1.30 -2.08 2.12
CA ALA A 129 -1.35 -2.94 0.95
C ALA A 129 -2.50 -3.96 0.99
N LEU A 130 -2.64 -4.66 2.11
CA LEU A 130 -3.66 -5.71 2.27
C LEU A 130 -5.00 -5.10 2.66
N GLY A 131 -5.02 -4.09 3.55
CA GLY A 131 -6.24 -3.46 4.04
C GLY A 131 -7.00 -2.77 2.92
N ASP A 132 -6.37 -1.88 2.17
CA ASP A 132 -7.02 -1.15 1.08
C ASP A 132 -7.38 -2.08 -0.09
N GLY A 133 -6.45 -2.95 -0.51
CA GLY A 133 -6.69 -3.88 -1.61
C GLY A 133 -7.82 -4.86 -1.34
N ILE A 134 -7.80 -5.56 -0.20
CA ILE A 134 -8.81 -6.56 0.15
C ILE A 134 -10.11 -5.89 0.61
N GLY A 135 -10.02 -4.81 1.40
CA GLY A 135 -11.18 -4.07 1.91
C GLY A 135 -12.05 -3.50 0.80
N GLY A 136 -11.42 -2.90 -0.21
CA GLY A 136 -12.11 -2.41 -1.39
C GLY A 136 -12.83 -3.52 -2.16
N LEU A 137 -12.16 -4.64 -2.39
CA LEU A 137 -12.73 -5.82 -3.06
C LEU A 137 -13.95 -6.37 -2.30
N VAL A 138 -13.80 -6.61 -1.00
CA VAL A 138 -14.88 -7.17 -0.15
C VAL A 138 -16.04 -6.19 -0.04
N GLY A 139 -15.77 -4.91 0.19
CA GLY A 139 -16.80 -3.88 0.28
C GLY A 139 -17.67 -3.77 -0.98
N ARG A 140 -17.05 -3.85 -2.17
CA ARG A 140 -17.77 -3.84 -3.45
C ARG A 140 -18.56 -5.11 -3.71
N ARG A 141 -18.04 -6.29 -3.34
CA ARG A 141 -18.65 -7.57 -3.69
C ARG A 141 -19.66 -8.06 -2.65
N PHE A 142 -19.41 -7.80 -1.38
CA PHE A 142 -20.17 -8.37 -0.26
C PHE A 142 -20.78 -7.32 0.66
N GLY A 143 -20.58 -6.01 0.41
CA GLY A 143 -21.14 -4.94 1.23
C GLY A 143 -22.67 -4.96 1.21
N ARG A 144 -23.28 -5.05 2.39
CA ARG A 144 -24.75 -5.04 2.60
C ARG A 144 -25.17 -3.95 3.58
N HIS A 145 -24.41 -3.75 4.64
CA HIS A 145 -24.71 -2.81 5.70
C HIS A 145 -23.88 -1.54 5.49
N PHE A 146 -24.51 -0.52 4.92
CA PHE A 146 -23.82 0.71 4.56
C PHE A 146 -24.02 1.79 5.62
N PHE A 147 -22.98 2.58 5.84
CA PHE A 147 -23.01 3.77 6.68
C PHE A 147 -22.40 4.97 5.96
N ALA A 148 -22.81 6.17 6.39
CA ALA A 148 -22.24 7.42 5.91
C ALA A 148 -20.92 7.67 6.65
N ALA A 149 -19.82 7.72 5.90
CA ALA A 149 -18.52 8.16 6.40
C ALA A 149 -18.32 9.65 6.10
N PRO A 150 -17.39 10.34 6.78
CA PRO A 150 -17.06 11.74 6.47
C PRO A 150 -16.71 11.93 4.99
N TRP A 151 -16.75 13.17 4.54
CA TRP A 151 -16.38 13.57 3.17
C TRP A 151 -17.31 13.03 2.07
N GLY A 152 -18.56 12.68 2.41
CA GLY A 152 -19.56 12.17 1.47
C GLY A 152 -19.27 10.75 0.98
N LYS A 153 -18.40 10.01 1.66
CA LYS A 153 -18.14 8.59 1.37
C LYS A 153 -19.26 7.71 1.92
N ARG A 154 -19.59 6.66 1.19
CA ARG A 154 -20.44 5.56 1.66
C ARG A 154 -19.59 4.33 1.80
N LYS A 155 -19.50 3.77 3.00
CA LYS A 155 -18.71 2.60 3.35
C LYS A 155 -19.65 1.45 3.78
N SER A 156 -19.16 0.22 3.72
CA SER A 156 -19.88 -0.93 4.26
C SER A 156 -19.17 -1.49 5.49
N VAL A 157 -19.96 -2.00 6.42
CA VAL A 157 -19.44 -2.68 7.63
C VAL A 157 -18.55 -3.85 7.24
N GLU A 158 -18.96 -4.62 6.22
CA GLU A 158 -18.20 -5.77 5.72
C GLU A 158 -16.85 -5.35 5.12
N GLY A 159 -16.84 -4.25 4.36
CA GLY A 159 -15.61 -3.68 3.83
C GLY A 159 -14.67 -3.21 4.94
N SER A 160 -15.18 -2.45 5.91
CA SER A 160 -14.39 -1.97 7.05
C SER A 160 -13.88 -3.11 7.94
N ALA A 161 -14.69 -4.14 8.16
CA ALA A 161 -14.27 -5.34 8.89
C ALA A 161 -13.15 -6.08 8.15
N SER A 162 -13.23 -6.17 6.82
CA SER A 162 -12.17 -6.81 6.04
C SER A 162 -10.87 -5.99 6.01
N VAL A 163 -10.95 -4.65 6.02
CA VAL A 163 -9.77 -3.78 6.23
C VAL A 163 -9.13 -4.11 7.58
N ALA A 164 -9.93 -4.18 8.65
CA ALA A 164 -9.42 -4.46 9.99
C ALA A 164 -8.72 -5.83 10.06
N ILE A 165 -9.35 -6.87 9.50
CA ILE A 165 -8.79 -8.23 9.49
C ILE A 165 -7.51 -8.28 8.64
N ALA A 166 -7.54 -7.73 7.43
CA ALA A 166 -6.40 -7.74 6.53
C ALA A 166 -5.21 -6.94 7.09
N ALA A 167 -5.47 -5.81 7.74
CA ALA A 167 -4.42 -5.02 8.41
C ALA A 167 -3.85 -5.74 9.63
N ALA A 168 -4.66 -6.42 10.42
CA ALA A 168 -4.18 -7.24 11.54
C ALA A 168 -3.31 -8.41 11.05
N VAL A 169 -3.71 -9.07 9.96
CA VAL A 169 -2.89 -10.10 9.28
C VAL A 169 -1.60 -9.50 8.76
N GLY A 170 -1.64 -8.29 8.18
CA GLY A 170 -0.44 -7.56 7.75
C GLY A 170 0.51 -7.29 8.92
N GLY A 171 -0.02 -6.84 10.07
CA GLY A 171 0.74 -6.67 11.30
C GLY A 171 1.39 -7.98 11.79
N TRP A 172 0.63 -9.07 11.75
CA TRP A 172 1.14 -10.41 12.10
C TRP A 172 2.28 -10.84 11.17
N LEU A 173 2.13 -10.68 9.86
CA LEU A 173 3.19 -10.96 8.88
C LEU A 173 4.42 -10.09 9.15
N GLY A 174 4.25 -8.80 9.42
CA GLY A 174 5.34 -7.91 9.81
C GLY A 174 6.06 -8.38 11.07
N SER A 175 5.31 -8.87 12.07
CA SER A 175 5.86 -9.44 13.30
C SER A 175 6.68 -10.72 13.04
N LEU A 176 6.24 -11.55 12.10
CA LEU A 176 7.03 -12.74 11.69
C LEU A 176 8.32 -12.36 10.96
N ILE A 177 8.23 -11.40 10.01
CA ILE A 177 9.37 -10.96 9.22
C ILE A 177 10.49 -10.40 10.10
N PHE A 178 10.13 -9.63 11.13
CA PHE A 178 11.09 -8.99 12.02
C PHE A 178 11.23 -9.66 13.39
N ALA A 179 10.61 -10.83 13.59
CA ALA A 179 10.69 -11.65 14.80
C ALA A 179 10.38 -10.88 16.11
N THR A 180 9.39 -9.96 16.06
CA THR A 180 9.09 -9.06 17.20
C THR A 180 8.16 -9.64 18.23
N GLY A 181 7.46 -10.74 17.94
CA GLY A 181 6.52 -11.36 18.88
C GLY A 181 5.31 -10.48 19.22
N ALA A 182 4.82 -9.66 18.29
CA ALA A 182 3.68 -8.79 18.54
C ALA A 182 2.46 -9.58 19.05
N THR A 183 1.89 -9.09 20.16
CA THR A 183 0.77 -9.76 20.84
C THR A 183 -0.57 -9.55 20.13
N ALA A 184 -1.54 -10.43 20.38
CA ALA A 184 -2.86 -10.33 19.77
C ALA A 184 -3.54 -8.96 20.00
N PRO A 185 -3.50 -8.33 21.20
CA PRO A 185 -4.05 -6.97 21.37
C PRO A 185 -3.40 -5.93 20.46
N VAL A 186 -2.08 -5.98 20.24
CA VAL A 186 -1.38 -5.06 19.34
C VAL A 186 -1.85 -5.27 17.90
N LEU A 187 -1.97 -6.52 17.46
CA LEU A 187 -2.40 -6.86 16.09
C LEU A 187 -3.86 -6.45 15.84
N ILE A 188 -4.76 -6.72 16.80
CA ILE A 188 -6.15 -6.27 16.73
C ILE A 188 -6.22 -4.75 16.67
N GLY A 189 -5.43 -4.07 17.48
CA GLY A 189 -5.35 -2.60 17.48
C GLY A 189 -4.86 -2.04 16.15
N ILE A 190 -3.87 -2.66 15.49
CA ILE A 190 -3.44 -2.32 14.14
C ILE A 190 -4.63 -2.40 13.17
N GLY A 191 -5.41 -3.48 13.24
CA GLY A 191 -6.61 -3.66 12.41
C GLY A 191 -7.64 -2.56 12.64
N VAL A 192 -7.98 -2.28 13.90
CA VAL A 192 -8.96 -1.24 14.26
C VAL A 192 -8.48 0.14 13.81
N VAL A 193 -7.24 0.50 14.09
CA VAL A 193 -6.65 1.79 13.69
C VAL A 193 -6.67 1.95 12.17
N ALA A 194 -6.28 0.92 11.42
CA ALA A 194 -6.30 0.96 9.97
C ALA A 194 -7.72 1.17 9.42
N SER A 195 -8.71 0.42 9.92
CA SER A 195 -10.11 0.51 9.50
C SER A 195 -10.73 1.88 9.82
N VAL A 196 -10.48 2.41 11.02
CA VAL A 196 -10.96 3.74 11.43
C VAL A 196 -10.29 4.83 10.59
N ALA A 197 -8.98 4.77 10.43
CA ALA A 197 -8.22 5.71 9.61
C ALA A 197 -8.72 5.73 8.16
N GLU A 198 -8.99 4.56 7.56
CA GLU A 198 -9.53 4.42 6.21
C GLU A 198 -10.94 5.02 6.10
N ALA A 199 -11.82 4.75 7.06
CA ALA A 199 -13.19 5.27 7.07
C ALA A 199 -13.23 6.81 7.23
N LEU A 200 -12.33 7.37 8.04
CA LEU A 200 -12.28 8.81 8.34
C LEU A 200 -11.47 9.63 7.33
N SER A 201 -10.69 9.01 6.44
CA SER A 201 -9.82 9.70 5.49
C SER A 201 -10.61 10.37 4.37
N PRO A 202 -10.26 11.58 3.93
CA PRO A 202 -10.70 12.13 2.65
C PRO A 202 -10.35 11.23 1.47
N ARG A 203 -10.98 11.46 0.30
CA ARG A 203 -10.66 10.68 -0.92
C ARG A 203 -9.16 10.73 -1.21
N THR A 204 -8.57 9.60 -1.51
CA THR A 204 -7.14 9.40 -1.85
C THR A 204 -6.12 9.65 -0.73
N SER A 205 -6.48 10.32 0.36
CA SER A 205 -5.56 10.54 1.49
C SER A 205 -5.46 9.31 2.42
N ASP A 206 -6.37 8.35 2.31
CA ASP A 206 -6.28 7.04 2.98
C ASP A 206 -4.91 6.39 2.74
N ASN A 207 -4.36 6.51 1.55
CA ASN A 207 -3.01 6.00 1.22
C ASN A 207 -1.87 6.61 2.05
N VAL A 208 -2.08 7.73 2.72
CA VAL A 208 -1.11 8.36 3.64
C VAL A 208 -1.58 8.24 5.09
N VAL A 209 -2.86 8.46 5.34
CA VAL A 209 -3.41 8.50 6.70
C VAL A 209 -3.39 7.11 7.35
N VAL A 210 -3.75 6.06 6.61
CA VAL A 210 -3.74 4.68 7.14
C VAL A 210 -2.34 4.26 7.58
N PRO A 211 -1.31 4.30 6.72
CA PRO A 211 0.02 3.86 7.15
C PRO A 211 0.61 4.78 8.23
N ALA A 212 0.33 6.08 8.22
CA ALA A 212 0.79 6.99 9.27
C ALA A 212 0.17 6.63 10.62
N ALA A 213 -1.16 6.41 10.67
CA ALA A 213 -1.87 6.05 11.89
C ALA A 213 -1.40 4.69 12.44
N VAL A 214 -1.25 3.69 11.58
CA VAL A 214 -0.76 2.36 11.97
C VAL A 214 0.68 2.42 12.46
N TYR A 215 1.55 3.17 11.75
CA TYR A 215 2.93 3.35 12.18
C TYR A 215 3.01 3.98 13.58
N LEU A 216 2.30 5.09 13.80
CA LEU A 216 2.29 5.78 15.10
C LEU A 216 1.78 4.86 16.22
N TYR A 217 0.69 4.13 15.99
CA TYR A 217 0.15 3.18 16.95
C TYR A 217 1.15 2.07 17.28
N ALA A 218 1.68 1.40 16.24
CA ALA A 218 2.62 0.29 16.43
C ALA A 218 3.95 0.77 17.05
N ASN A 219 4.44 1.96 16.66
CA ASN A 219 5.66 2.54 17.20
C ASN A 219 5.51 2.94 18.69
N ALA A 220 4.35 3.41 19.09
CA ALA A 220 4.09 3.73 20.50
C ALA A 220 4.10 2.49 21.42
N LEU A 221 3.73 1.32 20.87
CA LEU A 221 3.63 0.08 21.66
C LEU A 221 4.83 -0.86 21.49
N MET A 222 5.51 -0.82 20.37
CA MET A 222 6.53 -1.79 19.95
C MET A 222 7.76 -1.13 19.30
N GLY A 223 7.82 0.19 19.29
CA GLY A 223 8.98 0.93 18.80
C GLY A 223 10.20 0.75 19.72
N PRO A 224 11.41 1.06 19.22
CA PRO A 224 12.59 1.07 20.06
C PRO A 224 12.35 2.02 21.24
N ALA A 225 12.65 1.54 22.46
CA ALA A 225 12.71 2.41 23.62
C ALA A 225 13.78 3.48 23.32
N GLY A 226 13.36 4.76 23.36
CA GLY A 226 14.20 5.91 23.03
C GLY A 226 15.43 6.05 23.92
#